data_2707bda40c1ea3f6c717ad5a51b6400e
#
_entry.id   2707bda40c1ea3f6c717ad5a51b6400e
#
_cell.length_a   1.000
_cell.length_b   1.000
_cell.length_c   1.000
_cell.angle_alpha   90.00
_cell.angle_beta   90.00
_cell.angle_gamma   90.00
#
_symmetry.space_group_name_H-M   'P 1'
#
loop_
_entity.id
_entity.type
_entity.pdbx_description
1 polymer ?
#
loop_
_entity_poly.entity_id
_entity_poly.type
_entity_poly.pdbx_seq_one_letter_code
_entity_poly.pdbx_strand_id
1 'polypeptide(L)'
;FLNVVESIAEGTEWAVFKPNNIDLWKDLTTTITLFLKDYWREGAFFDGGTGNWRDAFYVKCDGELNTQAIIDQYKVVTEIGIAPTKAAEFVIFRITQWDGGRLIEETGGGA
;
A
#
# COMPACT_ATOMS: atom_id res chain seq x y z
N PHE A 1 -7.07 9.87 -5.04
CA PHE A 1 -6.32 8.81 -4.36
C PHE A 1 -4.83 8.80 -4.66
N LEU A 2 -4.42 9.32 -5.82
CA LEU A 2 -3.00 9.40 -6.14
C LEU A 2 -2.23 10.22 -5.09
N ASN A 3 -2.81 11.30 -4.59
CA ASN A 3 -2.19 12.10 -3.53
C ASN A 3 -1.99 11.29 -2.24
N VAL A 4 -2.95 10.44 -1.90
CA VAL A 4 -2.84 9.55 -0.73
C VAL A 4 -1.70 8.57 -0.92
N VAL A 5 -1.61 7.96 -2.11
CA VAL A 5 -0.59 6.98 -2.44
C VAL A 5 0.80 7.63 -2.47
N GLU A 6 0.92 8.83 -3.03
CA GLU A 6 2.16 9.59 -3.03
C GLU A 6 2.62 9.93 -1.60
N SER A 7 1.68 10.31 -0.74
CA SER A 7 1.98 10.57 0.67
C SER A 7 2.48 9.32 1.39
N ILE A 8 1.91 8.16 1.08
CA ILE A 8 2.39 6.89 1.62
C ILE A 8 3.81 6.60 1.15
N ALA A 9 4.07 6.80 -0.14
CA ALA A 9 5.40 6.58 -0.70
C ALA A 9 6.45 7.48 -0.04
N GLU A 10 6.13 8.76 0.16
CA GLU A 10 7.01 9.69 0.86
C GLU A 10 7.22 9.28 2.32
N GLY A 11 6.16 8.89 3.01
CA GLY A 11 6.23 8.51 4.42
C GLY A 11 6.93 7.18 4.67
N THR A 12 7.18 6.39 3.64
CA THR A 12 7.83 5.09 3.75
C THR A 12 9.18 5.00 3.05
N GLU A 13 9.78 6.13 2.70
CA GLU A 13 11.11 6.17 2.07
C GLU A 13 12.19 5.50 2.92
N TRP A 14 12.03 5.49 4.24
CA TRP A 14 12.96 4.81 5.15
C TRP A 14 13.11 3.32 4.86
N ALA A 15 12.12 2.71 4.22
CA ALA A 15 12.11 1.27 3.97
C ALA A 15 13.23 0.84 3.01
N VAL A 16 13.66 1.72 2.10
CA VAL A 16 14.70 1.37 1.12
C VAL A 16 16.09 1.18 1.77
N PHE A 17 16.26 1.67 3.00
CA PHE A 17 17.52 1.54 3.74
C PHE A 17 17.52 0.36 4.70
N LYS A 18 16.46 -0.43 4.73
CA LYS A 18 16.34 -1.62 5.58
C LYS A 18 16.44 -2.90 4.76
N PRO A 19 16.89 -4.01 5.37
CA PRO A 19 16.87 -5.30 4.68
C PRO A 19 15.44 -5.65 4.24
N ASN A 20 15.28 -6.11 3.02
CA ASN A 20 13.98 -6.51 2.49
C ASN A 20 13.68 -7.94 2.95
N ASN A 21 12.95 -8.05 4.04
CA ASN A 21 12.59 -9.33 4.67
C ASN A 21 11.21 -9.22 5.32
N ILE A 22 10.79 -10.29 5.99
CA ILE A 22 9.47 -10.37 6.61
C ILE A 22 9.26 -9.29 7.68
N ASP A 23 10.28 -8.91 8.41
CA ASP A 23 10.16 -7.87 9.45
C ASP A 23 9.85 -6.51 8.83
N LEU A 24 10.51 -6.17 7.72
CA LEU A 24 10.24 -4.96 6.97
C LEU A 24 8.80 -4.97 6.42
N TRP A 25 8.36 -6.10 5.87
CA TRP A 25 7.02 -6.23 5.31
C TRP A 25 5.94 -6.03 6.37
N LYS A 26 6.14 -6.55 7.57
CA LYS A 26 5.22 -6.34 8.69
C LYS A 26 5.19 -4.88 9.13
N ASP A 27 6.35 -4.24 9.23
CA ASP A 27 6.45 -2.83 9.60
C ASP A 27 5.75 -1.94 8.57
N LEU A 28 5.97 -2.17 7.30
CA LEU A 28 5.31 -1.43 6.22
C LEU A 28 3.80 -1.63 6.26
N THR A 29 3.34 -2.86 6.39
CA THR A 29 1.92 -3.16 6.46
C THR A 29 1.26 -2.44 7.63
N THR A 30 1.87 -2.49 8.81
CA THR A 30 1.34 -1.82 10.00
C THR A 30 1.30 -0.31 9.82
N THR A 31 2.40 0.28 9.37
CA THR A 31 2.52 1.74 9.21
C THR A 31 1.50 2.26 8.20
N ILE A 32 1.41 1.63 7.05
CA ILE A 32 0.49 2.05 5.98
C ILE A 32 -0.96 1.83 6.40
N THR A 33 -1.25 0.72 7.06
CA THR A 33 -2.61 0.44 7.55
C THR A 33 -3.08 1.51 8.53
N LEU A 34 -2.23 1.92 9.47
CA LEU A 34 -2.56 2.97 10.43
C LEU A 34 -2.80 4.31 9.72
N PHE A 35 -1.98 4.63 8.73
CA PHE A 35 -2.14 5.83 7.93
C PHE A 35 -3.47 5.86 7.18
N LEU A 36 -3.83 4.75 6.52
CA LEU A 36 -5.06 4.65 5.76
C LEU A 36 -6.30 4.61 6.65
N LYS A 37 -6.20 4.07 7.87
CA LYS A 37 -7.30 4.09 8.84
C LYS A 37 -7.73 5.51 9.19
N ASP A 38 -6.79 6.45 9.27
CA ASP A 38 -7.13 7.84 9.55
C ASP A 38 -7.97 8.44 8.43
N TYR A 39 -7.64 8.16 7.17
CA TYR A 39 -8.47 8.58 6.03
C TYR A 39 -9.84 7.92 6.05
N TRP A 40 -9.90 6.64 6.38
CA TRP A 40 -11.17 5.91 6.48
C TRP A 40 -12.07 6.51 7.57
N ARG A 41 -11.51 6.84 8.73
CA ARG A 41 -12.27 7.47 9.82
C ARG A 41 -12.84 8.82 9.42
N GLU A 42 -12.16 9.54 8.54
CA GLU A 42 -12.62 10.82 7.99
C GLU A 42 -13.64 10.65 6.86
N GLY A 43 -13.96 9.42 6.48
CA GLY A 43 -14.94 9.14 5.43
C GLY A 43 -14.39 9.16 4.01
N ALA A 44 -13.06 9.16 3.83
CA ALA A 44 -12.46 9.23 2.51
C ALA A 44 -12.62 7.95 1.68
N PHE A 45 -12.82 6.81 2.35
CA PHE A 45 -12.96 5.51 1.71
C PHE A 45 -14.29 4.88 2.07
N PHE A 46 -14.87 4.14 1.13
CA PHE A 46 -16.18 3.53 1.31
C PHE A 46 -16.06 2.09 1.82
N ASP A 47 -16.66 1.82 2.97
CA ASP A 47 -16.62 0.50 3.62
C ASP A 47 -17.87 -0.35 3.40
N GLY A 48 -18.80 0.11 2.55
CA GLY A 48 -20.06 -0.58 2.32
C GLY A 48 -21.07 -0.45 3.46
N GLY A 49 -20.81 0.45 4.41
CA GLY A 49 -21.69 0.65 5.56
C GLY A 49 -21.46 -0.36 6.70
N THR A 50 -20.43 -1.20 6.60
CA THR A 50 -20.16 -2.25 7.60
C THR A 50 -19.45 -1.71 8.84
N GLY A 51 -18.81 -0.55 8.74
CA GLY A 51 -17.98 0.00 9.81
C GLY A 51 -16.65 -0.72 9.98
N ASN A 52 -16.28 -1.59 9.02
CA ASN A 52 -15.04 -2.34 9.06
C ASN A 52 -14.06 -1.79 8.02
N TRP A 53 -12.89 -1.33 8.48
CA TRP A 53 -11.89 -0.75 7.60
C TRP A 53 -11.37 -1.74 6.53
N ARG A 54 -11.44 -3.04 6.81
CA ARG A 54 -11.03 -4.08 5.86
C ARG A 54 -11.88 -4.11 4.60
N ASP A 55 -13.09 -3.55 4.66
CA ASP A 55 -13.97 -3.42 3.50
C ASP A 55 -13.67 -2.14 2.72
N ALA A 56 -12.91 -1.21 3.28
CA ALA A 56 -12.59 0.08 2.67
C ALA A 56 -11.24 0.10 1.98
N PHE A 57 -10.26 -0.62 2.50
CA PHE A 57 -8.91 -0.68 1.91
C PHE A 57 -8.17 -1.94 2.37
N TYR A 58 -7.06 -2.25 1.67
CA TYR A 58 -6.12 -3.27 2.11
C TYR A 58 -4.69 -2.86 1.80
N VAL A 59 -3.75 -3.48 2.51
CA VAL A 59 -2.32 -3.30 2.29
C VAL A 59 -1.70 -4.68 2.16
N LYS A 60 -0.91 -4.89 1.10
CA LYS A 60 -0.19 -6.14 0.88
C LYS A 60 1.29 -5.83 0.68
N CYS A 61 2.13 -6.40 1.53
CA CYS A 61 3.57 -6.37 1.38
C CYS A 61 4.11 -7.70 1.89
N ASP A 62 4.52 -8.57 0.98
CA ASP A 62 4.93 -9.94 1.29
C ASP A 62 5.90 -10.48 0.25
N GLY A 63 6.23 -11.77 0.37
CA GLY A 63 7.16 -12.43 -0.53
C GLY A 63 6.63 -12.65 -1.94
N GLU A 64 5.31 -12.58 -2.15
CA GLU A 64 4.77 -12.67 -3.51
C GLU A 64 5.09 -11.43 -4.33
N LEU A 65 5.06 -10.26 -3.71
CA LEU A 65 5.42 -9.01 -4.35
C LEU A 65 6.93 -8.77 -4.32
N ASN A 66 7.58 -9.14 -3.22
CA ASN A 66 9.01 -8.97 -3.03
C ASN A 66 9.72 -10.29 -3.31
N THR A 67 9.79 -10.66 -4.59
CA THR A 67 10.49 -11.85 -5.04
C THR A 67 11.99 -11.67 -4.87
N GLN A 68 12.74 -12.78 -4.96
CA GLN A 68 14.20 -12.73 -4.87
C GLN A 68 14.79 -11.77 -5.91
N ALA A 69 14.23 -11.73 -7.12
CA ALA A 69 14.68 -10.80 -8.16
C ALA A 69 14.52 -9.34 -7.75
N ILE A 70 13.39 -9.01 -7.09
CA ILE A 70 13.12 -7.65 -6.57
C ILE A 70 14.10 -7.32 -5.45
N ILE A 71 14.31 -8.25 -4.52
CA ILE A 71 15.25 -8.08 -3.42
C ILE A 71 16.67 -7.85 -3.95
N ASP A 72 17.07 -8.59 -4.94
CA ASP A 72 18.40 -8.48 -5.56
C ASP A 72 18.61 -7.14 -6.26
N GLN A 73 17.53 -6.47 -6.65
CA GLN A 73 17.56 -5.12 -7.24
C GLN A 73 17.49 -4.02 -6.19
N TYR A 74 17.50 -4.36 -4.92
CA TYR A 74 17.39 -3.39 -3.80
C TYR A 74 16.09 -2.57 -3.87
N LYS A 75 15.00 -3.20 -4.28
CA LYS A 75 13.68 -2.58 -4.39
C LYS A 75 12.71 -3.18 -3.38
N VAL A 76 11.71 -2.40 -2.97
CA VAL A 76 10.62 -2.84 -2.09
C VAL A 76 9.30 -2.57 -2.81
N VAL A 77 8.44 -3.58 -2.87
CA VAL A 77 7.14 -3.49 -3.54
C VAL A 77 6.01 -3.63 -2.53
N THR A 78 5.08 -2.68 -2.54
CA THR A 78 3.88 -2.70 -1.70
C THR A 78 2.65 -2.48 -2.57
N GLU A 79 1.58 -3.22 -2.30
CA GLU A 79 0.31 -3.07 -3.00
C GLU A 79 -0.75 -2.53 -2.06
N ILE A 80 -1.50 -1.54 -2.53
CA ILE A 80 -2.56 -0.87 -1.76
C ILE A 80 -3.83 -0.89 -2.60
N GLY A 81 -4.93 -1.39 -2.01
CA GLY A 81 -6.24 -1.34 -2.63
C GLY A 81 -7.15 -0.42 -1.84
N ILE A 82 -7.83 0.49 -2.52
CA ILE A 82 -8.73 1.47 -1.92
C ILE A 82 -10.09 1.38 -2.58
N ALA A 83 -11.17 1.32 -1.77
CA ALA A 83 -12.54 1.28 -2.26
C ALA A 83 -13.10 2.71 -2.29
N PRO A 84 -13.29 3.30 -3.48
CA PRO A 84 -13.77 4.68 -3.58
C PRO A 84 -15.27 4.84 -3.40
N THR A 85 -16.07 3.92 -3.91
CA THR A 85 -17.53 4.06 -3.94
C THR A 85 -18.31 2.82 -3.54
N LYS A 86 -17.73 1.63 -3.69
CA LYS A 86 -18.39 0.36 -3.35
C LYS A 86 -17.42 -0.57 -2.65
N ALA A 87 -17.91 -1.27 -1.64
CA ALA A 87 -17.14 -2.33 -1.01
C ALA A 87 -16.77 -3.39 -2.05
N ALA A 88 -15.57 -3.95 -1.94
CA ALA A 88 -15.02 -4.95 -2.84
C ALA A 88 -14.70 -4.46 -4.27
N GLU A 89 -14.92 -3.18 -4.57
CA GLU A 89 -14.45 -2.57 -5.82
C GLU A 89 -13.24 -1.69 -5.50
N PHE A 90 -12.04 -2.27 -5.60
CA PHE A 90 -10.82 -1.58 -5.23
C PHE A 90 -10.11 -0.98 -6.44
N VAL A 91 -9.61 0.25 -6.27
CA VAL A 91 -8.57 0.79 -7.15
C VAL A 91 -7.25 0.35 -6.56
N ILE A 92 -6.44 -0.34 -7.33
CA ILE A 92 -5.23 -1.00 -6.85
C ILE A 92 -4.00 -0.25 -7.33
N PHE A 93 -3.16 0.15 -6.37
CA PHE A 93 -1.88 0.80 -6.63
C PHE A 93 -0.74 -0.11 -6.18
N ARG A 94 0.33 -0.10 -6.95
CA ARG A 94 1.56 -0.80 -6.58
C ARG A 94 2.69 0.20 -6.51
N ILE A 95 3.34 0.27 -5.35
CA ILE A 95 4.46 1.18 -5.11
C ILE A 95 5.74 0.37 -5.11
N THR A 96 6.65 0.66 -6.04
CA THR A 96 7.99 0.09 -6.06
C THR A 96 8.97 1.19 -5.67
N GLN A 97 9.75 0.96 -4.62
CA GLN A 97 10.68 1.95 -4.08
C GLN A 97 12.10 1.42 -4.09
N TRP A 98 13.06 2.32 -4.32
CA TRP A 98 14.49 2.05 -4.23
C TRP A 98 15.21 3.29 -3.76
N ASP A 99 16.50 3.18 -3.45
CA ASP A 99 17.28 4.33 -3.04
C ASP A 99 17.32 5.37 -4.17
N GLY A 100 16.77 6.54 -3.89
CA GLY A 100 16.74 7.66 -4.84
C GLY A 100 15.53 7.71 -5.76
N GLY A 101 14.56 6.78 -5.62
CA GLY A 101 13.40 6.83 -6.49
C GLY A 101 12.24 5.93 -6.11
N ARG A 102 11.16 6.08 -6.86
CA ARG A 102 9.97 5.25 -6.73
C ARG A 102 9.17 5.22 -8.02
N LEU A 103 8.37 4.17 -8.17
CA LEU A 103 7.40 4.03 -9.24
C LEU A 103 6.05 3.69 -8.62
N ILE A 104 5.03 4.48 -8.95
CA ILE A 104 3.66 4.23 -8.51
C ILE A 104 2.85 3.84 -9.74
N GLU A 105 2.24 2.66 -9.70
CA GLU A 105 1.44 2.13 -10.79
C GLU A 105 0.03 1.84 -10.31
N GLU A 106 -0.98 2.23 -11.09
CA GLU A 106 -2.34 1.76 -10.90
C GLU A 106 -2.48 0.46 -11.68
N THR A 107 -2.54 -0.68 -10.96
CA THR A 107 -2.48 -2.01 -11.59
C THR A 107 -3.85 -2.61 -11.88
N GLY A 108 -4.93 -1.97 -11.42
CA GLY A 108 -6.26 -2.45 -11.69
C GLY A 108 -7.31 -1.60 -11.04
N GLY A 109 -8.48 -1.57 -11.67
CA GLY A 109 -9.68 -1.03 -11.07
C GLY A 109 -10.53 -2.19 -10.61
N GLY A 110 -11.18 -2.05 -9.47
CA GLY A 110 -12.14 -3.02 -9.03
C GLY A 110 -13.32 -3.03 -9.98
N ALA A 111 -13.73 -4.13 -10.47
CA ALA A 111 -14.87 -4.18 -11.35
C ALA A 111 -15.61 -5.46 -11.21
#